data_6e0517c80c74d7f1270929473a5294fb
#
_entry.id   6e0517c80c74d7f1270929473a5294fb
#
_cell.length_a   1.000
_cell.length_b   1.000
_cell.length_c   1.000
_cell.angle_alpha   90.00
_cell.angle_beta   90.00
_cell.angle_gamma   90.00
#
_symmetry.space_group_name_H-M   'P 1'
#
loop_
_entity.id
_entity.type
_entity.pdbx_description
1 polymer ?
#
loop_
_entity_poly.entity_id
_entity_poly.type
_entity_poly.pdbx_seq_one_letter_code
_entity_poly.pdbx_strand_id
1 'polypeptide(L)'
;KRQNLAPNRAEPLKNRTKQECGRAYSKLHQHLTDGGLKPKLQKLDNKCPSALKIHAPGRRGLPIAPPYNHRQNAAERAISIWKDVFVTGLASLDPEFPMHLWCRLIHQCTQTLNLMRPSRINPCLSAKA
;
A
#
# COMPACT_ATOMS: atom_id res chain seq x y z
N LYS A 1 -12.69 -7.28 -17.63
CA LYS A 1 -11.26 -7.45 -17.27
C LYS A 1 -11.15 -7.43 -15.75
N ARG A 2 -10.90 -8.58 -15.15
CA ARG A 2 -10.75 -8.74 -13.71
C ARG A 2 -9.44 -8.10 -13.29
N GLN A 3 -9.50 -7.04 -12.51
CA GLN A 3 -8.32 -6.47 -11.87
C GLN A 3 -7.98 -7.39 -10.70
N ASN A 4 -6.89 -8.15 -10.83
CA ASN A 4 -6.28 -8.84 -9.71
C ASN A 4 -5.76 -7.75 -8.77
N LEU A 5 -6.49 -7.46 -7.70
CA LEU A 5 -5.98 -6.58 -6.67
C LEU A 5 -4.96 -7.38 -5.85
N ALA A 6 -3.71 -7.00 -6.00
CA ALA A 6 -2.65 -7.45 -5.12
C ALA A 6 -3.01 -7.15 -3.64
N PRO A 7 -2.52 -7.95 -2.69
CA PRO A 7 -2.68 -7.69 -1.27
C PRO A 7 -2.11 -6.30 -0.93
N ASN A 8 -2.72 -5.64 0.07
CA ASN A 8 -2.19 -4.39 0.58
C ASN A 8 -0.78 -4.60 1.11
N ARG A 9 0.10 -3.66 0.81
CA ARG A 9 1.48 -3.65 1.31
C ARG A 9 1.82 -2.27 1.83
N ALA A 10 2.57 -2.21 2.91
CA ALA A 10 3.05 -0.98 3.51
C ALA A 10 4.54 -1.12 3.84
N GLU A 11 5.29 -0.07 3.64
CA GLU A 11 6.72 0.00 3.95
C GLU A 11 6.98 1.24 4.79
N PRO A 12 7.63 1.10 5.97
CA PRO A 12 7.95 2.23 6.81
C PRO A 12 9.01 3.13 6.14
N LEU A 13 8.82 4.44 6.28
CA LEU A 13 9.76 5.47 5.83
C LEU A 13 10.46 6.08 7.04
N LYS A 14 11.78 6.23 6.98
CA LYS A 14 12.54 6.97 8.00
C LYS A 14 12.31 8.47 7.90
N ASN A 15 12.16 8.97 6.69
CA ASN A 15 11.90 10.37 6.40
C ASN A 15 11.20 10.51 5.04
N ARG A 16 10.79 11.73 4.66
CA ARG A 16 10.10 12.02 3.39
C ARG A 16 11.05 12.47 2.28
N THR A 17 12.31 12.06 2.30
CA THR A 17 13.25 12.41 1.24
C THR A 17 12.95 11.62 -0.04
N LYS A 18 13.37 12.19 -1.19
CA LYS A 18 13.22 11.54 -2.50
C LYS A 18 13.89 10.16 -2.54
N GLN A 19 15.05 10.04 -1.91
CA GLN A 19 15.82 8.79 -1.86
C GLN A 19 15.06 7.71 -1.08
N GLU A 20 14.54 8.05 0.10
CA GLU A 20 13.84 7.11 0.95
C GLU A 20 12.50 6.66 0.33
N CYS A 21 11.78 7.58 -0.31
CA CYS A 21 10.59 7.24 -1.09
C CYS A 21 10.92 6.30 -2.26
N GLY A 22 12.03 6.53 -2.96
CA GLY A 22 12.51 5.67 -4.04
C GLY A 22 12.88 4.28 -3.54
N ARG A 23 13.59 4.19 -2.41
CA ARG A 23 13.94 2.91 -1.76
C ARG A 23 12.70 2.09 -1.42
N ALA A 24 11.74 2.71 -0.73
CA ALA A 24 10.50 2.04 -0.33
C ALA A 24 9.69 1.59 -1.55
N TYR A 25 9.61 2.42 -2.58
CA TYR A 25 8.94 2.07 -3.82
C TYR A 25 9.59 0.87 -4.50
N SER A 26 10.91 0.88 -4.66
CA SER A 26 11.66 -0.22 -5.28
C SER A 26 11.47 -1.52 -4.52
N LYS A 27 11.50 -1.48 -3.19
CA LYS A 27 11.26 -2.65 -2.34
C LYS A 27 9.86 -3.20 -2.52
N LEU A 28 8.83 -2.34 -2.51
CA LEU A 28 7.45 -2.76 -2.75
C LEU A 28 7.25 -3.34 -4.16
N HIS A 29 7.86 -2.72 -5.17
CA HIS A 29 7.79 -3.19 -6.55
C HIS A 29 8.47 -4.55 -6.71
N GLN A 30 9.64 -4.74 -6.10
CA GLN A 30 10.34 -6.02 -6.12
C GLN A 30 9.50 -7.12 -5.45
N HIS A 31 8.92 -6.87 -4.29
CA HIS A 31 8.02 -7.83 -3.65
C HIS A 31 6.82 -8.23 -4.51
N LEU A 32 6.27 -7.30 -5.31
CA LEU A 32 5.20 -7.63 -6.24
C LEU A 32 5.71 -8.52 -7.38
N THR A 33 6.90 -8.22 -7.90
CA THR A 33 7.52 -8.98 -8.98
C THR A 33 7.89 -10.40 -8.53
N ASP A 34 8.47 -10.53 -7.34
CA ASP A 34 8.82 -11.82 -6.74
C ASP A 34 7.58 -12.68 -6.47
N GLY A 35 6.44 -12.05 -6.15
CA GLY A 35 5.14 -12.70 -6.07
C GLY A 35 4.48 -13.02 -7.41
N GLY A 36 5.20 -12.90 -8.53
CA GLY A 36 4.69 -13.18 -9.89
C GLY A 36 3.79 -12.08 -10.48
N LEU A 37 3.59 -10.98 -9.77
CA LEU A 37 2.78 -9.86 -10.23
C LEU A 37 3.65 -8.90 -11.07
N LYS A 38 3.25 -8.66 -12.32
CA LYS A 38 3.90 -7.68 -13.20
C LYS A 38 3.01 -6.44 -13.33
N PRO A 39 3.15 -5.43 -12.47
CA PRO A 39 2.32 -4.23 -12.54
C PRO A 39 2.58 -3.48 -13.84
N LYS A 40 1.54 -3.36 -14.68
CA LYS A 40 1.59 -2.64 -15.97
C LYS A 40 1.13 -1.20 -15.86
N LEU A 41 0.36 -0.89 -14.84
CA LEU A 41 -0.24 0.42 -14.60
C LEU A 41 -0.05 0.82 -13.15
N GLN A 42 0.43 2.02 -12.93
CA GLN A 42 0.56 2.64 -11.64
C GLN A 42 -0.30 3.89 -11.57
N LYS A 43 -1.14 3.98 -10.55
CA LYS A 43 -1.92 5.19 -10.26
C LYS A 43 -1.31 5.85 -9.03
N LEU A 44 -0.86 7.08 -9.17
CA LEU A 44 -0.24 7.87 -8.12
C LEU A 44 -1.18 8.99 -7.67
N ASP A 45 -1.06 9.40 -6.42
CA ASP A 45 -1.70 10.59 -5.91
C ASP A 45 -1.03 11.87 -6.46
N ASN A 46 -1.81 12.96 -6.55
CA ASN A 46 -1.34 14.26 -7.03
C ASN A 46 -0.18 14.82 -6.18
N LYS A 47 -0.15 14.50 -4.89
CA LYS A 47 0.90 14.90 -3.93
C LYS A 47 2.14 14.00 -3.97
N CYS A 48 2.19 13.04 -4.90
CA CYS A 48 3.32 12.12 -5.02
C CYS A 48 4.61 12.87 -5.41
N PRO A 49 5.75 12.57 -4.74
CA PRO A 49 7.04 13.12 -5.12
C PRO A 49 7.38 12.87 -6.59
N SER A 50 7.91 13.88 -7.27
CA SER A 50 8.28 13.80 -8.71
C SER A 50 9.22 12.65 -9.03
N ALA A 51 10.06 12.25 -8.08
CA ALA A 51 10.96 11.09 -8.22
C ALA A 51 10.21 9.76 -8.47
N LEU A 52 9.02 9.57 -7.89
CA LEU A 52 8.24 8.36 -8.13
C LEU A 52 7.52 8.38 -9.49
N LYS A 53 7.33 9.55 -10.07
CA LYS A 53 6.74 9.69 -11.41
C LYS A 53 7.68 9.20 -12.53
N ILE A 54 8.99 9.20 -12.26
CA ILE A 54 10.03 8.78 -13.21
C ILE A 54 10.19 7.25 -13.25
N HIS A 55 9.96 6.58 -12.14
CA HIS A 55 10.13 5.13 -12.02
C HIS A 55 8.94 4.28 -12.51
N ALA A 56 7.89 4.91 -13.00
CA ALA A 56 6.75 4.16 -13.53
C ALA A 56 7.11 3.54 -14.89
N PRO A 57 7.15 2.21 -15.00
CA PRO A 57 7.37 1.56 -16.30
C PRO A 57 6.12 1.71 -17.15
N GLY A 58 6.18 2.54 -18.17
CA GLY A 58 5.08 2.69 -19.10
C GLY A 58 4.92 4.13 -19.61
N ARG A 59 5.39 4.33 -20.81
CA ARG A 59 5.32 5.59 -21.54
C ARG A 59 3.88 6.09 -21.67
N ARG A 60 3.74 7.42 -21.54
CA ARG A 60 2.57 8.26 -21.82
C ARG A 60 1.48 8.24 -20.75
N GLY A 61 1.51 9.29 -19.95
CA GLY A 61 0.38 9.73 -19.15
C GLY A 61 0.06 8.81 -17.96
N LEU A 62 0.79 8.97 -16.87
CA LEU A 62 0.30 8.47 -15.59
C LEU A 62 -1.11 9.01 -15.38
N PRO A 63 -2.15 8.18 -15.27
CA PRO A 63 -3.47 8.66 -14.93
C PRO A 63 -3.44 9.21 -13.51
N ILE A 64 -3.19 10.51 -13.41
CA ILE A 64 -3.34 11.26 -12.17
C ILE A 64 -4.85 11.30 -11.89
N ALA A 65 -5.25 10.95 -10.69
CA ALA A 65 -6.66 11.06 -10.31
C ALA A 65 -7.10 12.52 -10.47
N PRO A 66 -8.22 12.80 -11.15
CA PRO A 66 -8.72 14.15 -11.26
C PRO A 66 -8.94 14.74 -9.87
N PRO A 67 -8.62 16.03 -9.65
CA PRO A 67 -8.85 16.69 -8.39
C PRO A 67 -10.34 16.56 -7.99
N TYR A 68 -10.61 16.44 -6.71
CA TYR A 68 -11.96 16.31 -6.11
C TYR A 68 -12.72 15.00 -6.36
N ASN A 69 -12.14 13.99 -7.00
CA ASN A 69 -12.80 12.69 -7.21
C ASN A 69 -12.27 11.60 -6.27
N HIS A 70 -12.24 11.91 -4.98
CA HIS A 70 -11.69 11.02 -3.92
C HIS A 70 -12.44 9.69 -3.80
N ARG A 71 -13.75 9.68 -4.08
CA ARG A 71 -14.57 8.46 -3.96
C ARG A 71 -14.22 7.37 -4.98
N GLN A 72 -13.63 7.73 -6.11
CA GLN A 72 -13.23 6.78 -7.15
C GLN A 72 -11.79 6.27 -6.98
N ASN A 73 -11.02 6.85 -6.06
CA ASN A 73 -9.65 6.43 -5.83
C ASN A 73 -9.59 5.20 -4.92
N ALA A 74 -9.49 4.02 -5.52
CA ALA A 74 -9.36 2.76 -4.79
C ALA A 74 -8.14 2.74 -3.85
N ALA A 75 -7.06 3.48 -4.19
CA ALA A 75 -5.87 3.59 -3.36
C ALA A 75 -6.14 4.40 -2.08
N GLU A 76 -6.87 5.52 -2.17
CA GLU A 76 -7.23 6.32 -1.00
C GLU A 76 -8.09 5.53 -0.01
N ARG A 77 -9.07 4.78 -0.52
CA ARG A 77 -9.88 3.89 0.33
C ARG A 77 -9.04 2.80 0.98
N ALA A 78 -8.12 2.21 0.24
CA ALA A 78 -7.22 1.19 0.79
C ALA A 78 -6.32 1.77 1.88
N ILE A 79 -5.81 2.99 1.69
CA ILE A 79 -5.00 3.72 2.68
C ILE A 79 -5.83 4.04 3.93
N SER A 80 -7.08 4.50 3.76
CA SER A 80 -7.96 4.79 4.89
C SER A 80 -8.20 3.53 5.73
N ILE A 81 -8.65 2.44 5.10
CA ILE A 81 -8.89 1.17 5.80
C ILE A 81 -7.62 0.67 6.50
N TRP A 82 -6.47 0.78 5.83
CA TRP A 82 -5.22 0.36 6.44
C TRP A 82 -4.85 1.22 7.67
N LYS A 83 -5.06 2.54 7.60
CA LYS A 83 -4.85 3.44 8.74
C LYS A 83 -5.76 3.09 9.91
N ASP A 84 -7.03 2.81 9.65
CA ASP A 84 -7.98 2.45 10.70
C ASP A 84 -7.57 1.17 11.41
N VAL A 85 -7.14 0.15 10.66
CA VAL A 85 -6.61 -1.11 11.23
C VAL A 85 -5.34 -0.87 12.02
N PHE A 86 -4.46 0.00 11.53
CA PHE A 86 -3.20 0.31 12.20
C PHE A 86 -3.43 1.08 13.51
N VAL A 87 -4.31 2.08 13.52
CA VAL A 87 -4.68 2.83 14.73
C VAL A 87 -5.34 1.91 15.75
N THR A 88 -6.24 1.03 15.32
CA THR A 88 -6.85 0.02 16.19
C THR A 88 -5.80 -0.92 16.78
N GLY A 89 -4.85 -1.36 15.96
CA GLY A 89 -3.72 -2.18 16.41
C GLY A 89 -2.86 -1.48 17.46
N LEU A 90 -2.57 -0.20 17.27
CA LEU A 90 -1.86 0.62 18.26
C LEU A 90 -2.63 0.77 19.56
N ALA A 91 -3.95 1.01 19.48
CA ALA A 91 -4.82 1.17 20.65
C ALA A 91 -5.00 -0.14 21.45
N SER A 92 -4.73 -1.28 20.83
CA SER A 92 -4.82 -2.61 21.47
C SER A 92 -3.51 -3.05 22.12
N LEU A 93 -2.46 -2.22 22.07
CA LEU A 93 -1.17 -2.56 22.66
C LEU A 93 -1.19 -2.36 24.18
N ASP A 94 -0.31 -3.11 24.83
CA ASP A 94 0.00 -2.87 26.23
C ASP A 94 0.52 -1.43 26.42
N PRO A 95 0.09 -0.71 27.49
CA PRO A 95 0.60 0.62 27.81
C PRO A 95 2.13 0.71 27.90
N GLU A 96 2.78 -0.37 28.32
CA GLU A 96 4.25 -0.48 28.43
C GLU A 96 4.93 -0.81 27.09
N PHE A 97 4.18 -0.92 25.98
CA PHE A 97 4.77 -1.23 24.69
C PHE A 97 5.78 -0.17 24.26
N PRO A 98 7.02 -0.56 23.91
CA PRO A 98 8.06 0.40 23.52
C PRO A 98 7.73 1.02 22.16
N MET A 99 7.22 2.23 22.16
CA MET A 99 6.71 2.93 20.98
C MET A 99 7.74 3.09 19.84
N HIS A 100 9.04 3.01 20.12
CA HIS A 100 10.06 3.03 19.06
C HIS A 100 10.02 1.79 18.15
N LEU A 101 9.32 0.72 18.57
CA LEU A 101 9.14 -0.50 17.77
C LEU A 101 7.86 -0.48 16.91
N TRP A 102 7.13 0.64 16.85
CA TRP A 102 5.87 0.76 16.09
C TRP A 102 5.98 0.29 14.63
N CYS A 103 7.16 0.43 14.02
CA CYS A 103 7.39 0.02 12.64
C CYS A 103 7.22 -1.51 12.42
N ARG A 104 7.39 -2.33 13.46
CA ARG A 104 7.15 -3.78 13.42
C ARG A 104 5.66 -4.10 13.30
N LEU A 105 4.81 -3.26 13.88
CA LEU A 105 3.36 -3.42 13.80
C LEU A 105 2.81 -3.19 12.39
N ILE A 106 3.49 -2.39 11.57
CA ILE A 106 3.10 -2.16 10.17
C ILE A 106 2.93 -3.49 9.44
N HIS A 107 3.91 -4.38 9.59
CA HIS A 107 3.88 -5.68 8.93
C HIS A 107 2.74 -6.56 9.45
N GLN A 108 2.58 -6.64 10.76
CA GLN A 108 1.52 -7.41 11.40
C GLN A 108 0.12 -6.90 11.02
N CYS A 109 -0.13 -5.58 11.12
CA CYS A 109 -1.41 -4.98 10.74
C CYS A 109 -1.72 -5.21 9.25
N THR A 110 -0.71 -5.11 8.39
CA THR A 110 -0.88 -5.40 6.97
C THR A 110 -1.24 -6.85 6.71
N GLN A 111 -0.62 -7.78 7.40
CA GLN A 111 -0.97 -9.21 7.30
C GLN A 111 -2.38 -9.48 7.82
N THR A 112 -2.73 -8.96 8.98
CA THR A 112 -4.07 -9.10 9.57
C THR A 112 -5.12 -8.59 8.61
N LEU A 113 -4.94 -7.39 8.07
CA LEU A 113 -5.86 -6.81 7.10
C LEU A 113 -6.04 -7.71 5.86
N ASN A 114 -4.95 -8.25 5.33
CA ASN A 114 -5.01 -9.10 4.15
C ASN A 114 -5.63 -10.47 4.42
N LEU A 115 -5.49 -10.99 5.65
CA LEU A 115 -6.14 -12.22 6.08
C LEU A 115 -7.64 -12.04 6.28
N MET A 116 -8.06 -10.91 6.87
CA MET A 116 -9.46 -10.63 7.16
C MET A 116 -10.25 -10.17 5.94
N ARG A 117 -9.58 -9.64 4.92
CA ARG A 117 -10.26 -9.21 3.68
C ARG A 117 -10.56 -10.39 2.79
N PRO A 118 -11.81 -10.52 2.30
CA PRO A 118 -12.11 -11.50 1.28
C PRO A 118 -11.38 -11.19 -0.03
N SER A 119 -10.94 -12.21 -0.71
CA SER A 119 -10.40 -12.10 -2.07
C SER A 119 -11.51 -11.66 -3.02
N ARG A 120 -11.19 -10.76 -3.96
CA ARG A 120 -12.15 -10.37 -5.00
C ARG A 120 -12.33 -11.43 -6.08
N ILE A 121 -11.42 -12.37 -6.18
CA ILE A 121 -11.49 -13.48 -7.13
C ILE A 121 -12.36 -14.57 -6.58
N ASN A 122 -12.14 -14.94 -5.32
CA ASN A 122 -12.93 -15.93 -4.60
C ASN A 122 -13.24 -15.41 -3.20
N PRO A 123 -14.49 -14.96 -2.93
CA PRO A 123 -14.85 -14.40 -1.63
C PRO A 123 -14.73 -15.36 -0.45
N CYS A 124 -14.67 -16.67 -0.71
CA CYS A 124 -14.46 -17.69 0.32
C CYS A 124 -13.00 -17.77 0.81
N LEU A 125 -12.08 -17.12 0.10
CA LEU A 125 -10.67 -17.06 0.45
C LEU A 125 -10.28 -15.66 0.92
N SER A 126 -9.21 -15.58 1.70
CA SER A 126 -8.64 -14.31 2.08
C SER A 126 -7.88 -13.65 0.91
N ALA A 127 -7.62 -12.36 1.00
CA ALA A 127 -6.82 -11.65 -0.01
C ALA A 127 -5.35 -12.10 -0.05
N LYS A 128 -4.91 -12.88 0.95
CA LYS A 128 -3.56 -13.43 1.06
C LYS A 128 -3.43 -14.83 0.44
N ALA A 129 -4.56 -15.54 0.26
CA ALA A 129 -4.59 -16.92 -0.26
C ALA A 129 -4.24 -17.03 -1.75
#